data_7071d73b32d4256831399a86ec875f5b
#
_entry.id   7071d73b32d4256831399a86ec875f5b
#
_cell.length_a   1.000
_cell.length_b   1.000
_cell.length_c   1.000
_cell.angle_alpha   90.00
_cell.angle_beta   90.00
_cell.angle_gamma   90.00
#
_symmetry.space_group_name_H-M   'P 1'
#
loop_
_entity.id
_entity.type
_entity.pdbx_description
1 polymer ?
#
loop_
_entity_poly.entity_id
_entity_poly.type
_entity_poly.pdbx_seq_one_letter_code
_entity_poly.pdbx_strand_id
1 'polypeptide(L)' 'MNLRIRDLREDADLTQKQISEIILCDQSLYSKYERGERVLPLDLAVKLADYY' A
#
# COMPACT_ATOMS: atom_id res chain seq x y z
N MET A 1 10.10 -9.67 5.26
CA MET A 1 10.16 -8.26 5.65
C MET A 1 8.75 -7.72 5.85
N ASN A 2 8.48 -7.16 6.99
CA ASN A 2 7.17 -6.61 7.27
C ASN A 2 7.17 -5.11 6.95
N LEU A 3 6.58 -4.78 5.81
CA LEU A 3 6.51 -3.39 5.36
C LEU A 3 5.30 -2.71 5.98
N ARG A 4 5.22 -2.37 7.12
CA ARG A 4 4.09 -1.73 7.81
C ARG A 4 3.36 -0.67 6.97
N ILE A 5 2.92 -1.06 5.76
CA ILE A 5 2.29 -0.12 4.82
C ILE A 5 0.99 0.44 5.37
N ARG A 6 0.28 -0.35 6.17
CA ARG A 6 -0.92 0.11 6.85
C ARG A 6 -0.62 1.25 7.81
N ASP A 7 0.44 1.10 8.62
CA ASP A 7 0.81 2.12 9.59
C ASP A 7 1.20 3.42 8.88
N LEU A 8 1.97 3.32 7.81
CA LEU A 8 2.36 4.49 7.03
C LEU A 8 1.13 5.16 6.42
N ARG A 9 0.18 4.38 5.92
CA ARG A 9 -1.05 4.91 5.35
C ARG A 9 -1.87 5.64 6.41
N GLU A 10 -2.04 5.05 7.57
CA GLU A 10 -2.81 5.66 8.66
C GLU A 10 -2.14 6.93 9.16
N ASP A 11 -0.82 6.94 9.27
CA ASP A 11 -0.06 8.12 9.67
C ASP A 11 -0.23 9.26 8.66
N ALA A 12 -0.45 8.96 7.39
CA ALA A 12 -0.68 9.94 6.34
C ALA A 12 -2.16 10.32 6.21
N ASP A 13 -3.04 9.78 7.05
CA ASP A 13 -4.49 10.00 7.02
C ASP A 13 -5.12 9.62 5.69
N LEU A 14 -4.64 8.54 5.08
CA LEU A 14 -5.15 8.05 3.81
C LEU A 14 -6.03 6.81 4.01
N THR A 15 -7.11 6.73 3.21
CA THR A 15 -7.89 5.50 3.13
C THR A 15 -7.21 4.51 2.18
N GLN A 16 -7.61 3.23 2.25
CA GLN A 16 -7.11 2.23 1.30
C GLN A 16 -7.45 2.63 -0.14
N LYS A 17 -8.63 3.19 -0.35
CA LYS A 17 -9.04 3.66 -1.68
C LYS A 17 -8.11 4.76 -2.19
N GLN A 18 -7.80 5.73 -1.35
CA GLN A 18 -6.93 6.84 -1.72
C GLN A 18 -5.54 6.38 -2.11
N ILE A 19 -4.91 5.55 -1.28
CA ILE A 19 -3.55 5.09 -1.59
C ILE A 19 -3.53 4.15 -2.80
N SER A 20 -4.56 3.32 -2.98
CA SER A 20 -4.61 2.44 -4.14
C SER A 20 -4.69 3.24 -5.44
N GLU A 21 -5.40 4.35 -5.43
CA GLU A 21 -5.47 5.24 -6.60
C GLU A 21 -4.12 5.91 -6.86
N ILE A 22 -3.42 6.32 -5.82
CA ILE A 22 -2.11 6.97 -5.94
C ILE A 22 -1.08 6.02 -6.58
N ILE A 23 -1.07 4.76 -6.17
CA ILE A 23 -0.12 3.79 -6.70
C ILE A 23 -0.67 3.03 -7.92
N LEU A 24 -1.86 3.39 -8.38
CA LEU A 24 -2.52 2.78 -9.56
C LEU A 24 -2.71 1.27 -9.36
N CYS A 25 -3.26 0.90 -8.24
CA CYS A 25 -3.51 -0.48 -7.86
C CYS A 25 -4.99 -0.66 -7.52
N ASP A 26 -5.53 -1.86 -7.75
CA ASP A 26 -6.89 -2.18 -7.33
C ASP A 26 -7.00 -2.16 -5.81
N GLN A 27 -8.06 -1.55 -5.29
CA GLN A 27 -8.26 -1.43 -3.84
C GLN A 27 -8.33 -2.81 -3.16
N SER A 28 -9.04 -3.76 -3.76
CA SER A 28 -9.14 -5.11 -3.20
C SER A 28 -7.78 -5.79 -3.10
N LEU A 29 -6.96 -5.63 -4.14
CA LEU A 29 -5.62 -6.18 -4.17
C LEU A 29 -4.72 -5.47 -3.16
N TYR A 30 -4.80 -4.15 -3.07
CA TYR A 30 -4.03 -3.39 -2.10
C TYR A 30 -4.36 -3.85 -0.68
N SER A 31 -5.65 -4.08 -0.39
CA SER A 31 -6.07 -4.58 0.91
C SER A 31 -5.41 -5.91 1.26
N LYS A 32 -5.25 -6.79 0.26
CA LYS A 32 -4.55 -8.08 0.46
C LYS A 32 -3.08 -7.88 0.80
N TYR A 33 -2.45 -6.88 0.22
CA TYR A 33 -1.06 -6.54 0.56
C TYR A 33 -0.95 -6.11 2.02
N GLU A 34 -1.88 -5.29 2.51
CA GLU A 34 -1.87 -4.86 3.91
C GLU A 34 -2.06 -6.03 4.88
N ARG A 35 -2.87 -7.01 4.50
CA ARG A 35 -3.14 -8.18 5.35
C ARG A 35 -2.08 -9.26 5.24
N GLY A 36 -1.12 -9.10 4.34
CA GLY A 36 -0.10 -10.12 4.12
C GLY A 36 -0.57 -11.33 3.33
N GLU A 37 -1.73 -11.24 2.66
CA GLU A 37 -2.27 -12.33 1.85
C GLU A 37 -1.61 -12.43 0.48
N ARG A 38 -0.96 -11.37 0.06
CA ARG A 38 -0.21 -11.29 -1.21
C ARG A 38 1.13 -10.61 -0.97
N VAL A 39 2.13 -11.04 -1.70
CA VAL A 39 3.46 -10.41 -1.65
C VAL A 39 3.39 -9.10 -2.44
N LEU A 40 3.81 -8.01 -1.82
CA LEU A 40 3.84 -6.71 -2.46
C LEU A 40 4.92 -6.68 -3.55
N PRO A 41 4.56 -6.43 -4.83
CA PRO A 41 5.56 -6.33 -5.88
C PRO A 41 6.54 -5.18 -5.65
N LEU A 42 7.76 -5.35 -6.13
CA LEU A 42 8.80 -4.35 -5.93
C LEU A 42 8.43 -2.99 -6.53
N ASP A 43 7.80 -2.97 -7.71
CA ASP A 43 7.40 -1.72 -8.36
C ASP A 43 6.38 -0.94 -7.51
N LEU A 44 5.44 -1.62 -6.88
CA LEU A 44 4.49 -0.97 -5.98
C LEU A 44 5.16 -0.54 -4.69
N ALA A 45 6.10 -1.34 -4.19
CA ALA A 45 6.86 -0.97 -3.00
C ALA A 45 7.65 0.32 -3.22
N VAL A 46 8.26 0.47 -4.40
CA VAL A 46 8.99 1.70 -4.76
C VAL A 46 8.03 2.89 -4.84
N LYS A 47 6.86 2.72 -5.44
CA LYS A 47 5.87 3.79 -5.51
C LYS A 47 5.43 4.25 -4.11
N LEU A 48 5.20 3.31 -3.21
CA LEU A 48 4.83 3.64 -1.83
C LEU A 48 5.96 4.37 -1.12
N ALA A 49 7.20 3.91 -1.29
CA ALA A 49 8.36 4.54 -0.68
C ALA A 49 8.57 5.97 -1.20
N ASP A 50 8.34 6.18 -2.49
CA ASP A 50 8.44 7.51 -3.10
C ASP A 50 7.35 8.45 -2.59
N TYR A 51 6.16 7.91 -2.34
CA TYR A 51 5.04 8.72 -1.86
C TYR A 51 5.25 9.14 -0.40
N TYR A 52 5.69 8.20 0.42
CA TYR A 52 5.92 8.47 1.83
C TYR A 52 7.31 9.04 2.07
#